data_9d6ed049dc3d00ecf8e480e531e7de3d
#
_entry.id   9d6ed049dc3d00ecf8e480e531e7de3d
#
_cell.length_a   1.000
_cell.length_b   1.000
_cell.length_c   1.000
_cell.angle_alpha   90.00
_cell.angle_beta   90.00
_cell.angle_gamma   90.00
#
_symmetry.space_group_name_H-M   'P 1'
#
loop_
_entity.id
_entity.type
_entity.pdbx_description
1 polymer ?
#
loop_
_entity_poly.entity_id
_entity_poly.type
_entity_poly.pdbx_seq_one_letter_code
_entity_poly.pdbx_strand_id
1 'polypeptide(L)'
;MRRSRFTEEQIIGVLREHDAGVKTTDLCRKHGISDATFYNRKAKFGGMTVSEAARLRALEDENRRLKKLLAESMLDVSALKDLLAKN
;
A
#
# COMPACT_ATOMS: atom_id res chain seq x y z
N MET A 1 16.65 8.91 -8.02
CA MET A 1 16.54 8.18 -7.91
C MET A 1 15.78 7.51 -7.53
N ARG A 2 15.59 6.83 -7.57
CA ARG A 2 14.78 6.18 -7.25
C ARG A 2 14.81 5.29 -6.31
N ARG A 3 14.16 5.27 -5.66
CA ARG A 3 14.28 4.34 -4.74
C ARG A 3 13.57 3.13 -5.13
N SER A 4 14.11 2.01 -4.88
CA SER A 4 13.45 0.80 -5.29
C SER A 4 12.22 0.54 -4.41
N ARG A 5 11.19 0.03 -5.03
CA ARG A 5 10.05 -0.41 -4.34
C ARG A 5 9.97 -1.90 -4.43
N PHE A 6 9.56 -2.54 -3.35
CA PHE A 6 9.34 -3.97 -3.38
C PHE A 6 8.02 -4.26 -4.06
N THR A 7 8.04 -5.21 -4.99
CA THR A 7 6.80 -5.73 -5.54
C THR A 7 6.15 -6.64 -4.53
N GLU A 8 4.88 -6.97 -4.75
CA GLU A 8 4.19 -7.92 -3.87
C GLU A 8 4.90 -9.26 -3.82
N GLU A 9 5.45 -9.69 -4.95
CA GLU A 9 6.20 -10.93 -5.00
C GLU A 9 7.44 -10.86 -4.11
N GLN A 10 8.16 -9.75 -4.15
CA GLN A 10 9.35 -9.57 -3.33
C GLN A 10 9.01 -9.54 -1.85
N ILE A 11 7.94 -8.85 -1.49
CA ILE A 11 7.49 -8.77 -0.10
C ILE A 11 7.14 -10.17 0.42
N ILE A 12 6.36 -10.91 -0.33
CA ILE A 12 5.96 -12.25 0.07
C ILE A 12 7.20 -13.14 0.18
N GLY A 13 8.16 -12.98 -0.74
CA GLY A 13 9.41 -13.75 -0.69
C GLY A 13 10.18 -13.51 0.60
N VAL A 14 10.29 -12.24 1.01
CA VAL A 14 11.00 -11.91 2.25
C VAL A 14 10.28 -12.53 3.44
N LEU A 15 8.96 -12.45 3.48
CA LEU A 15 8.20 -13.02 4.59
C LEU A 15 8.31 -14.52 4.64
N ARG A 16 8.39 -15.19 3.49
CA ARG A 16 8.59 -16.64 3.45
C ARG A 16 9.97 -17.03 3.96
N GLU A 17 10.99 -16.24 3.67
CA GLU A 17 12.32 -16.49 4.21
C GLU A 17 12.29 -16.44 5.74
N HIS A 18 11.55 -15.48 6.28
CA HIS A 18 11.41 -15.38 7.72
C HIS A 18 10.68 -16.61 8.29
N ASP A 19 9.61 -17.03 7.63
CA ASP A 19 8.88 -18.22 8.05
C ASP A 19 9.75 -19.47 8.01
N ALA A 20 10.72 -19.47 7.09
CA ALA A 20 11.65 -20.61 6.99
C ALA A 20 12.76 -20.56 8.04
N GLY A 21 12.79 -19.53 8.87
CA GLY A 21 13.71 -19.49 9.99
C GLY A 21 14.84 -18.47 9.90
N VAL A 22 14.87 -17.67 8.84
CA VAL A 22 15.90 -16.63 8.71
C VAL A 22 15.57 -15.50 9.68
N LYS A 23 16.59 -15.03 10.39
CA LYS A 23 16.40 -14.00 11.41
C LYS A 23 16.01 -12.66 10.76
N THR A 24 15.17 -11.92 11.46
CA THR A 24 14.71 -10.62 11.00
C THR A 24 15.87 -9.68 10.69
N THR A 25 16.88 -9.64 11.57
CA THR A 25 18.03 -8.76 11.38
C THR A 25 18.77 -9.08 10.09
N ASP A 26 18.91 -10.38 9.80
CA ASP A 26 19.60 -10.81 8.58
C ASP A 26 18.82 -10.44 7.34
N LEU A 27 17.50 -10.61 7.39
CA LEU A 27 16.64 -10.25 6.28
C LEU A 27 16.66 -8.75 6.02
N CYS A 28 16.60 -7.96 7.08
CA CYS A 28 16.60 -6.50 6.93
C CYS A 28 17.91 -6.04 6.31
N ARG A 29 19.04 -6.64 6.73
CA ARG A 29 20.32 -6.29 6.16
C ARG A 29 20.42 -6.71 4.70
N LYS A 30 19.95 -7.92 4.40
CA LYS A 30 20.00 -8.46 3.04
C LYS A 30 19.20 -7.63 2.06
N HIS A 31 18.00 -7.20 2.49
CA HIS A 31 17.09 -6.49 1.60
C HIS A 31 17.11 -4.98 1.78
N GLY A 32 17.92 -4.46 2.67
CA GLY A 32 18.08 -3.03 2.84
C GLY A 32 16.87 -2.34 3.41
N ILE A 33 16.17 -2.99 4.33
CA ILE A 33 14.99 -2.40 4.96
C ILE A 33 15.19 -2.32 6.47
N SER A 34 14.43 -1.45 7.11
CA SER A 34 14.45 -1.32 8.56
C SER A 34 13.58 -2.40 9.19
N ASP A 35 13.81 -2.63 10.48
CA ASP A 35 12.98 -3.55 11.24
C ASP A 35 11.52 -3.10 11.23
N ALA A 36 11.29 -1.79 11.37
CA ALA A 36 9.93 -1.26 11.35
C ALA A 36 9.24 -1.57 10.03
N THR A 37 9.95 -1.39 8.92
CA THR A 37 9.41 -1.71 7.60
C THR A 37 9.07 -3.18 7.50
N PHE A 38 9.98 -4.05 7.99
CA PHE A 38 9.74 -5.49 7.94
C PHE A 38 8.45 -5.85 8.71
N TYR A 39 8.30 -5.34 9.93
CA TYR A 39 7.14 -5.70 10.73
C TYR A 39 5.85 -5.10 10.19
N ASN A 40 5.92 -3.91 9.58
CA ASN A 40 4.76 -3.35 8.89
C ASN A 40 4.32 -4.24 7.73
N ARG A 41 5.29 -4.75 6.95
CA ARG A 41 4.97 -5.64 5.84
C ARG A 41 4.41 -6.95 6.33
N LYS A 42 4.98 -7.47 7.42
CA LYS A 42 4.48 -8.72 7.98
C LYS A 42 3.05 -8.58 8.47
N ALA A 43 2.73 -7.46 9.11
CA ALA A 43 1.38 -7.23 9.59
C ALA A 43 0.39 -7.13 8.44
N LYS A 44 0.80 -6.53 7.33
CA LYS A 44 -0.08 -6.30 6.20
C LYS A 44 -0.20 -7.51 5.29
N PHE A 45 0.91 -8.19 5.02
CA PHE A 45 0.95 -9.22 3.99
C PHE A 45 1.21 -10.64 4.52
N GLY A 46 1.44 -10.78 5.82
CA GLY A 46 1.74 -12.10 6.37
C GLY A 46 0.62 -13.08 6.09
N GLY A 47 0.98 -14.25 5.60
CA GLY A 47 0.00 -15.28 5.28
C GLY A 47 -0.66 -15.14 3.92
N MET A 48 -0.37 -14.08 3.16
CA MET A 48 -0.96 -13.89 1.85
C MET A 48 -0.15 -14.58 0.77
N THR A 49 -0.84 -14.98 -0.29
CA THR A 49 -0.17 -15.38 -1.53
C THR A 49 0.20 -14.11 -2.30
N VAL A 50 1.06 -14.27 -3.30
CA VAL A 50 1.42 -13.15 -4.18
C VAL A 50 0.17 -12.57 -4.84
N SER A 51 -0.73 -13.44 -5.29
CA SER A 51 -1.96 -13.02 -5.94
C SER A 51 -2.84 -12.19 -4.99
N GLU A 52 -2.95 -12.63 -3.74
CA GLU A 52 -3.75 -11.91 -2.76
C GLU A 52 -3.15 -10.55 -2.44
N ALA A 53 -1.83 -10.49 -2.33
CA ALA A 53 -1.14 -9.22 -2.05
C ALA A 53 -1.32 -8.24 -3.21
N ALA A 54 -1.23 -8.74 -4.44
CA ALA A 54 -1.42 -7.90 -5.62
C ALA A 54 -2.85 -7.37 -5.68
N ARG A 55 -3.82 -8.22 -5.34
CA ARG A 55 -5.22 -7.80 -5.32
C ARG A 55 -5.45 -6.73 -4.24
N LEU A 56 -4.86 -6.91 -3.07
CA LEU A 56 -4.98 -5.92 -2.02
C LEU A 56 -4.45 -4.57 -2.49
N ARG A 57 -3.29 -4.58 -3.15
CA ARG A 57 -2.68 -3.37 -3.68
C ARG A 57 -3.61 -2.69 -4.68
N ALA A 58 -4.18 -3.47 -5.59
CA ALA A 58 -5.09 -2.93 -6.60
C ALA A 58 -6.31 -2.32 -5.96
N LEU A 59 -6.87 -2.97 -4.93
CA LEU A 59 -8.03 -2.45 -4.23
C LEU A 59 -7.71 -1.17 -3.46
N GLU A 60 -6.54 -1.09 -2.87
CA GLU A 60 -6.12 0.13 -2.18
C GLU A 60 -5.96 1.30 -3.14
N ASP A 61 -5.37 1.03 -4.31
CA ASP A 61 -5.20 2.06 -5.32
C ASP A 61 -6.54 2.54 -5.83
N GLU A 62 -7.47 1.63 -6.08
CA GLU A 62 -8.79 2.02 -6.53
C GLU A 62 -9.55 2.77 -5.46
N ASN A 63 -9.41 2.35 -4.21
CA ASN A 63 -10.06 3.04 -3.10
C ASN A 63 -9.57 4.48 -3.00
N ARG A 64 -8.25 4.68 -3.15
CA ARG A 64 -7.65 6.00 -3.12
C ARG A 64 -8.17 6.87 -4.26
N ARG A 65 -8.27 6.29 -5.45
CA ARG A 65 -8.76 7.00 -6.62
C ARG A 65 -10.22 7.40 -6.46
N LEU A 66 -11.03 6.48 -5.95
CA LEU A 66 -12.46 6.77 -5.74
C LEU A 66 -12.66 7.85 -4.69
N LYS A 67 -11.87 7.83 -3.63
CA LYS A 67 -11.96 8.88 -2.60
C LYS A 67 -11.61 10.24 -3.18
N LYS A 68 -10.61 10.29 -4.05
CA LYS A 68 -10.22 11.54 -4.68
C LYS A 68 -11.34 12.06 -5.58
N LEU A 69 -11.92 11.17 -6.39
CA LEU A 69 -13.00 11.56 -7.28
C LEU A 69 -14.21 12.04 -6.50
N LEU A 70 -14.51 11.36 -5.40
CA LEU A 70 -15.63 11.77 -4.55
C LEU A 70 -15.41 13.17 -3.98
N ALA A 71 -14.19 13.41 -3.47
CA ALA A 71 -13.88 14.72 -2.89
C ALA A 71 -13.99 15.82 -3.94
N GLU A 72 -13.50 15.56 -5.16
CA GLU A 72 -13.60 16.53 -6.24
C GLU A 72 -15.05 16.79 -6.62
N SER A 73 -15.86 15.73 -6.68
CA SER A 73 -17.29 15.89 -6.98
C SER A 73 -18.00 16.70 -5.92
N MET A 74 -17.67 16.48 -4.66
CA MET A 74 -18.30 17.23 -3.57
C MET A 74 -17.93 18.70 -3.63
N LEU A 75 -16.69 19.01 -3.99
CA LEU A 75 -16.27 20.39 -4.16
C LEU A 75 -17.01 21.06 -5.32
N ASP A 76 -17.17 20.33 -6.42
CA ASP A 76 -17.89 20.84 -7.58
C ASP A 76 -19.34 21.13 -7.23
N VAL A 77 -19.98 20.21 -6.51
CA VAL A 77 -21.37 20.40 -6.09
C VAL A 77 -21.48 21.63 -5.18
N SER A 78 -20.55 21.76 -4.25
CA SER A 78 -20.55 22.89 -3.33
C SER A 78 -20.37 24.22 -4.08
N ALA A 79 -19.47 24.25 -5.05
CA ALA A 79 -19.24 25.44 -5.85
C ALA A 79 -20.48 25.82 -6.67
N LEU A 80 -21.14 24.80 -7.24
CA LEU A 80 -22.36 25.07 -8.01
C LEU A 80 -23.47 25.57 -7.14
N LYS A 81 -23.62 25.03 -5.95
CA LYS A 81 -24.62 25.51 -5.01
C LYS A 81 -24.35 26.94 -4.61
N ASP A 82 -23.11 27.32 -4.41
CA ASP A 82 -22.76 28.68 -4.08
C ASP A 82 -23.11 29.65 -5.21
N LEU A 83 -22.84 29.24 -6.46
CA LEU A 83 -23.16 30.05 -7.60
C LEU A 83 -24.66 30.25 -7.73
N LEU A 84 -25.44 29.21 -7.52
CA LEU A 84 -26.90 29.31 -7.60
C LEU A 84 -27.44 30.18 -6.48
N ALA A 85 -26.85 30.12 -5.31
CA ALA A 85 -27.32 30.91 -4.17
C ALA A 85 -27.10 32.40 -4.35
N LYS A 86 -26.13 32.78 -5.20
CA LYS A 86 -25.83 34.19 -5.42
C LYS A 86 -26.79 34.88 -6.34
N ASN A 87 -27.63 34.16 -7.04
CA ASN A 87 -28.58 34.75 -7.95
C ASN A 87 -29.87 35.19 -7.23
#